data_31af91ad16fb4b8c7d85785acba66be9
#
_entry.id   31af91ad16fb4b8c7d85785acba66be9
#
_cell.length_a   1.000
_cell.length_b   1.000
_cell.length_c   1.000
_cell.angle_alpha   90.00
_cell.angle_beta   90.00
_cell.angle_gamma   90.00
#
_symmetry.space_group_name_H-M   'P 1'
#
loop_
_entity.id
_entity.type
_entity.pdbx_description
1 polymer ?
#
loop_
_entity_poly.entity_id
_entity_poly.type
_entity_poly.pdbx_seq_one_letter_code
_entity_poly.pdbx_strand_id
1 'polypeptide(L)'
;MSVNSKVKMTLIYIFLGITTVVSVFPLLWMIIAATNKSVDVIGGKLTFGSSMLENYQNLVSQQPLWSSFFNSCKYTLLVTAFALVVSSLAGYAFEIYRDKAKEKIYAVVLMSMMIPFVALMVPLFRMYSKLGLLNSAVGFMLPSLATPLLIMMFRTNAKAFPVDIIEAARIDGLSEFGIFFRMYIPSMKAIFAAAAVETFMNALNNYLWAKGIMSDNTTQTMPMMISNLISGYVTDYGMLMLAVLITTIPTAIVFFALQKYFVEGITGSVK
;
A
#
# COMPACT_ATOMS: atom_id res chain seq x y z
N MET A 1 -35.61 20.24 16.65
CA MET A 1 -34.23 20.68 16.30
C MET A 1 -34.22 22.20 16.22
N SER A 2 -33.37 22.86 17.01
CA SER A 2 -33.26 24.33 17.02
C SER A 2 -32.73 24.83 15.66
N VAL A 3 -33.10 26.05 15.25
CA VAL A 3 -32.65 26.69 13.99
C VAL A 3 -31.12 26.65 13.89
N ASN A 4 -30.42 26.81 15.01
CA ASN A 4 -28.95 26.75 15.10
C ASN A 4 -28.37 25.36 14.72
N SER A 5 -29.10 24.27 14.98
CA SER A 5 -28.70 22.90 14.59
C SER A 5 -28.81 22.67 13.08
N LYS A 6 -29.84 23.24 12.41
CA LYS A 6 -30.01 23.13 10.96
C LYS A 6 -28.92 23.91 10.22
N VAL A 7 -28.62 25.12 10.63
CA VAL A 7 -27.54 25.93 10.05
C VAL A 7 -26.19 25.22 10.16
N LYS A 8 -25.88 24.68 11.37
CA LYS A 8 -24.65 23.92 11.59
C LYS A 8 -24.55 22.69 10.64
N MET A 9 -25.63 21.94 10.50
CA MET A 9 -25.68 20.78 9.58
C MET A 9 -25.47 21.20 8.15
N THR A 10 -26.11 22.28 7.69
CA THR A 10 -25.94 22.80 6.33
C THR A 10 -24.48 23.18 6.06
N LEU A 11 -23.84 23.88 6.99
CA LEU A 11 -22.40 24.25 6.84
C LEU A 11 -21.49 23.01 6.78
N ILE A 12 -21.78 21.97 7.58
CA ILE A 12 -21.03 20.69 7.54
C ILE A 12 -21.19 20.04 6.17
N TYR A 13 -22.42 19.97 5.62
CA TYR A 13 -22.63 19.35 4.30
C TYR A 13 -21.98 20.14 3.17
N ILE A 14 -22.01 21.48 3.23
CA ILE A 14 -21.31 22.33 2.24
C ILE A 14 -19.80 22.06 2.32
N PHE A 15 -19.22 22.07 3.52
CA PHE A 15 -17.80 21.79 3.71
C PHE A 15 -17.43 20.39 3.19
N LEU A 16 -18.19 19.36 3.55
CA LEU A 16 -17.98 18.00 3.06
C LEU A 16 -18.13 17.91 1.54
N GLY A 17 -19.10 18.60 0.95
CA GLY A 17 -19.28 18.65 -0.51
C GLY A 17 -18.10 19.26 -1.22
N ILE A 18 -17.62 20.42 -0.75
CA ILE A 18 -16.41 21.07 -1.31
C ILE A 18 -15.20 20.16 -1.19
N THR A 19 -14.97 19.58 0.00
CA THR A 19 -13.84 18.68 0.24
C THR A 19 -13.90 17.45 -0.67
N THR A 20 -15.10 16.88 -0.88
CA THR A 20 -15.30 15.75 -1.80
C THR A 20 -14.96 16.11 -3.23
N VAL A 21 -15.44 17.26 -3.74
CA VAL A 21 -15.13 17.72 -5.09
C VAL A 21 -13.63 17.93 -5.28
N VAL A 22 -12.98 18.62 -4.35
CA VAL A 22 -11.53 18.86 -4.39
C VAL A 22 -10.73 17.55 -4.37
N SER A 23 -11.15 16.57 -3.56
CA SER A 23 -10.47 15.28 -3.44
C SER A 23 -10.66 14.38 -4.66
N VAL A 24 -11.83 14.42 -5.30
CA VAL A 24 -12.15 13.59 -6.47
C VAL A 24 -11.63 14.22 -7.77
N PHE A 25 -11.50 15.55 -7.81
CA PHE A 25 -11.07 16.29 -9.01
C PHE A 25 -9.79 15.77 -9.65
N PRO A 26 -8.66 15.51 -8.92
CA PRO A 26 -7.44 15.00 -9.53
C PRO A 26 -7.65 13.65 -10.25
N LEU A 27 -8.46 12.76 -9.68
CA LEU A 27 -8.77 11.46 -10.29
C LEU A 27 -9.61 11.63 -11.57
N LEU A 28 -10.62 12.49 -11.53
CA LEU A 28 -11.44 12.81 -12.71
C LEU A 28 -10.59 13.45 -13.81
N TRP A 29 -9.74 14.41 -13.44
CA TRP A 29 -8.86 15.06 -14.39
C TRP A 29 -7.87 14.08 -15.01
N MET A 30 -7.32 13.14 -14.25
CA MET A 30 -6.45 12.08 -14.76
C MET A 30 -7.17 11.22 -15.82
N ILE A 31 -8.44 10.85 -15.57
CA ILE A 31 -9.25 10.08 -16.54
C ILE A 31 -9.47 10.91 -17.81
N ILE A 32 -9.84 12.19 -17.68
CA ILE A 32 -10.02 13.11 -18.80
C ILE A 32 -8.71 13.27 -19.59
N ALA A 33 -7.61 13.50 -18.90
CA ALA A 33 -6.28 13.69 -19.50
C ALA A 33 -5.83 12.44 -20.28
N ALA A 34 -6.11 11.24 -19.80
CA ALA A 34 -5.81 9.99 -20.50
C ALA A 34 -6.54 9.85 -21.86
N THR A 35 -7.65 10.59 -22.05
CA THR A 35 -8.40 10.62 -23.32
C THR A 35 -7.96 11.71 -24.28
N ASN A 36 -7.04 12.59 -23.87
CA ASN A 36 -6.59 13.75 -24.63
C ASN A 36 -5.17 13.60 -25.18
N LYS A 37 -4.81 14.40 -26.18
CA LYS A 37 -3.43 14.53 -26.64
C LYS A 37 -2.58 15.31 -25.64
N SER A 38 -1.27 15.11 -25.67
CA SER A 38 -0.32 15.76 -24.77
C SER A 38 -0.47 17.29 -24.73
N VAL A 39 -0.68 17.94 -25.90
CA VAL A 39 -0.88 19.39 -25.99
C VAL A 39 -2.13 19.86 -25.26
N ASP A 40 -3.24 19.12 -25.38
CA ASP A 40 -4.49 19.42 -24.68
C ASP A 40 -4.35 19.25 -23.16
N VAL A 41 -3.59 18.22 -22.73
CA VAL A 41 -3.31 17.96 -21.30
C VAL A 41 -2.49 19.10 -20.70
N ILE A 42 -1.43 19.55 -21.39
CA ILE A 42 -0.61 20.70 -20.96
C ILE A 42 -1.44 21.99 -20.94
N GLY A 43 -2.38 22.14 -21.87
CA GLY A 43 -3.32 23.27 -21.92
C GLY A 43 -4.41 23.21 -20.83
N GLY A 44 -4.43 22.19 -19.97
CA GLY A 44 -5.41 22.07 -18.87
C GLY A 44 -6.83 21.76 -19.32
N LYS A 45 -7.03 21.14 -20.48
CA LYS A 45 -8.36 20.78 -21.01
C LYS A 45 -9.13 19.88 -20.06
N LEU A 46 -10.35 20.26 -19.71
CA LEU A 46 -11.22 19.57 -18.76
C LEU A 46 -12.36 18.78 -19.44
N THR A 47 -12.30 18.57 -20.75
CA THR A 47 -13.28 17.80 -21.50
C THR A 47 -12.69 16.52 -22.05
N PHE A 48 -13.50 15.47 -22.15
CA PHE A 48 -13.06 14.23 -22.76
C PHE A 48 -12.64 14.43 -24.20
N GLY A 49 -11.53 13.77 -24.57
CA GLY A 49 -11.02 13.70 -25.94
C GLY A 49 -11.29 12.33 -26.57
N SER A 50 -10.73 12.13 -27.77
CA SER A 50 -10.85 10.87 -28.54
C SER A 50 -9.53 10.12 -28.69
N SER A 51 -8.46 10.54 -28.00
CA SER A 51 -7.10 10.00 -28.19
C SER A 51 -6.76 8.83 -27.26
N MET A 52 -7.71 8.31 -26.47
CA MET A 52 -7.43 7.21 -25.53
C MET A 52 -6.86 5.97 -26.19
N LEU A 53 -7.38 5.59 -27.36
CA LEU A 53 -6.89 4.43 -28.12
C LEU A 53 -5.49 4.68 -28.69
N GLU A 54 -5.24 5.87 -29.21
CA GLU A 54 -3.92 6.30 -29.69
C GLU A 54 -2.88 6.28 -28.56
N ASN A 55 -3.21 6.86 -27.40
CA ASN A 55 -2.37 6.85 -26.22
C ASN A 55 -2.06 5.42 -25.74
N TYR A 56 -3.06 4.51 -25.79
CA TYR A 56 -2.86 3.11 -25.44
C TYR A 56 -1.93 2.39 -26.42
N GLN A 57 -2.14 2.55 -27.73
CA GLN A 57 -1.29 1.94 -28.77
C GLN A 57 0.16 2.42 -28.65
N ASN A 58 0.36 3.72 -28.45
CA ASN A 58 1.66 4.31 -28.24
C ASN A 58 2.33 3.78 -26.95
N LEU A 59 1.56 3.67 -25.86
CA LEU A 59 2.07 3.14 -24.59
C LEU A 59 2.56 1.69 -24.72
N VAL A 60 1.75 0.82 -25.32
CA VAL A 60 2.10 -0.60 -25.49
C VAL A 60 3.23 -0.81 -26.48
N SER A 61 3.35 0.04 -27.51
CA SER A 61 4.45 -0.06 -28.50
C SER A 61 5.81 0.42 -27.96
N GLN A 62 5.80 1.38 -27.01
CA GLN A 62 7.02 2.00 -26.47
C GLN A 62 7.47 1.39 -25.14
N GLN A 63 6.55 0.80 -24.37
CA GLN A 63 6.82 0.32 -23.02
C GLN A 63 6.23 -1.07 -22.79
N PRO A 64 6.86 -1.90 -21.95
CA PRO A 64 6.35 -3.22 -21.58
C PRO A 64 5.21 -3.11 -20.54
N LEU A 65 4.09 -2.46 -20.92
CA LEU A 65 2.97 -2.13 -20.03
C LEU A 65 2.48 -3.33 -19.22
N TRP A 66 2.07 -4.38 -19.92
CA TRP A 66 1.44 -5.53 -19.26
C TRP A 66 2.40 -6.33 -18.41
N SER A 67 3.66 -6.48 -18.86
CA SER A 67 4.71 -7.10 -18.05
C SER A 67 4.94 -6.32 -16.77
N SER A 68 5.08 -4.99 -16.87
CA SER A 68 5.26 -4.11 -15.69
C SER A 68 4.06 -4.12 -14.76
N PHE A 69 2.84 -4.17 -15.31
CA PHE A 69 1.60 -4.25 -14.54
C PHE A 69 1.52 -5.56 -13.74
N PHE A 70 1.71 -6.70 -14.39
CA PHE A 70 1.65 -7.99 -13.71
C PHE A 70 2.80 -8.19 -12.73
N ASN A 71 4.00 -7.68 -13.01
CA ASN A 71 5.11 -7.67 -12.06
C ASN A 71 4.75 -6.86 -10.80
N SER A 72 4.22 -5.64 -10.99
CA SER A 72 3.79 -4.81 -9.87
C SER A 72 2.73 -5.50 -9.02
N CYS A 73 1.69 -6.06 -9.64
CA CYS A 73 0.66 -6.81 -8.94
C CYS A 73 1.24 -8.02 -8.18
N LYS A 74 2.06 -8.83 -8.85
CA LYS A 74 2.70 -10.01 -8.27
C LYS A 74 3.58 -9.65 -7.07
N TYR A 75 4.49 -8.70 -7.22
CA TYR A 75 5.42 -8.34 -6.15
C TYR A 75 4.68 -7.70 -4.98
N THR A 76 3.73 -6.83 -5.25
CA THR A 76 2.92 -6.16 -4.22
C THR A 76 2.06 -7.16 -3.43
N LEU A 77 1.41 -8.11 -4.11
CA LEU A 77 0.64 -9.16 -3.44
C LEU A 77 1.52 -10.05 -2.56
N LEU A 78 2.69 -10.45 -3.05
CA LEU A 78 3.65 -11.23 -2.27
C LEU A 78 4.13 -10.46 -1.04
N VAL A 79 4.57 -9.19 -1.22
CA VAL A 79 4.97 -8.32 -0.09
C VAL A 79 3.86 -8.24 0.92
N THR A 80 2.63 -7.90 0.49
CA THR A 80 1.49 -7.70 1.39
C THR A 80 1.17 -8.97 2.18
N ALA A 81 1.04 -10.11 1.49
CA ALA A 81 0.71 -11.37 2.14
C ALA A 81 1.74 -11.78 3.19
N PHE A 82 3.03 -11.78 2.83
CA PHE A 82 4.08 -12.20 3.76
C PHE A 82 4.36 -11.17 4.85
N ALA A 83 4.32 -9.87 4.55
CA ALA A 83 4.53 -8.82 5.54
C ALA A 83 3.42 -8.83 6.61
N LEU A 84 2.17 -9.05 6.23
CA LEU A 84 1.06 -9.17 7.18
C LEU A 84 1.26 -10.34 8.12
N VAL A 85 1.64 -11.51 7.60
CA VAL A 85 1.88 -12.70 8.43
C VAL A 85 3.06 -12.48 9.38
N VAL A 86 4.21 -12.07 8.86
CA VAL A 86 5.43 -11.90 9.66
C VAL A 86 5.27 -10.81 10.72
N SER A 87 4.77 -9.63 10.30
CA SER A 87 4.65 -8.48 11.20
C SER A 87 3.54 -8.65 12.23
N SER A 88 2.43 -9.32 11.88
CA SER A 88 1.37 -9.59 12.85
C SER A 88 1.78 -10.64 13.88
N LEU A 89 2.49 -11.70 13.47
CA LEU A 89 3.09 -12.67 14.41
C LEU A 89 4.08 -11.99 15.35
N ALA A 90 4.95 -11.12 14.82
CA ALA A 90 5.91 -10.37 15.63
C ALA A 90 5.20 -9.43 16.61
N GLY A 91 4.23 -8.64 16.12
CA GLY A 91 3.47 -7.71 16.96
C GLY A 91 2.66 -8.42 18.05
N TYR A 92 2.00 -9.52 17.71
CA TYR A 92 1.30 -10.40 18.65
C TYR A 92 2.26 -10.95 19.71
N ALA A 93 3.40 -11.51 19.29
CA ALA A 93 4.38 -12.09 20.19
C ALA A 93 4.99 -11.05 21.15
N PHE A 94 5.28 -9.84 20.68
CA PHE A 94 5.81 -8.77 21.52
C PHE A 94 4.81 -8.29 22.58
N GLU A 95 3.51 -8.43 22.35
CA GLU A 95 2.51 -8.00 23.33
C GLU A 95 2.05 -9.15 24.24
N ILE A 96 1.66 -10.29 23.67
CA ILE A 96 1.07 -11.40 24.45
C ILE A 96 2.13 -12.14 25.29
N TYR A 97 3.34 -12.29 24.76
CA TYR A 97 4.44 -12.94 25.48
C TYR A 97 5.46 -11.94 26.02
N ARG A 98 4.96 -10.81 26.51
CA ARG A 98 5.75 -9.68 26.97
C ARG A 98 6.70 -10.06 28.10
N ASP A 99 7.99 -9.76 27.94
CA ASP A 99 9.04 -9.85 28.95
C ASP A 99 10.12 -8.77 28.74
N LYS A 100 11.04 -8.63 29.72
CA LYS A 100 12.08 -7.59 29.67
C LYS A 100 13.03 -7.74 28.47
N ALA A 101 13.28 -8.94 27.98
CA ALA A 101 14.15 -9.18 26.83
C ALA A 101 13.45 -8.75 25.55
N LYS A 102 12.20 -9.13 25.36
CA LYS A 102 11.39 -8.74 24.19
C LYS A 102 11.16 -7.24 24.12
N GLU A 103 10.96 -6.56 25.27
CA GLU A 103 10.88 -5.10 25.31
C GLU A 103 12.14 -4.42 24.80
N LYS A 104 13.33 -4.94 25.15
CA LYS A 104 14.61 -4.42 24.63
C LYS A 104 14.74 -4.66 23.12
N ILE A 105 14.40 -5.86 22.64
CA ILE A 105 14.42 -6.18 21.22
C ILE A 105 13.46 -5.26 20.46
N TYR A 106 12.24 -5.08 20.96
CA TYR A 106 11.26 -4.19 20.36
C TYR A 106 11.75 -2.73 20.31
N ALA A 107 12.41 -2.25 21.37
CA ALA A 107 13.02 -0.92 21.37
C ALA A 107 14.10 -0.78 20.26
N VAL A 108 14.94 -1.80 20.05
CA VAL A 108 15.91 -1.82 18.95
C VAL A 108 15.22 -1.82 17.59
N VAL A 109 14.13 -2.59 17.42
CA VAL A 109 13.31 -2.58 16.20
C VAL A 109 12.77 -1.18 15.93
N LEU A 110 12.23 -0.48 16.94
CA LEU A 110 11.75 0.88 16.77
C LEU A 110 12.89 1.87 16.45
N MET A 111 14.04 1.75 17.10
CA MET A 111 15.20 2.58 16.81
C MET A 111 15.67 2.43 15.37
N SER A 112 15.51 1.27 14.74
CA SER A 112 15.86 1.06 13.34
C SER A 112 15.08 1.96 12.37
N MET A 113 13.90 2.45 12.74
CA MET A 113 13.12 3.43 11.95
C MET A 113 13.85 4.78 11.78
N MET A 114 14.80 5.09 12.67
CA MET A 114 15.58 6.34 12.57
C MET A 114 16.60 6.30 11.43
N ILE A 115 16.88 5.10 10.88
CA ILE A 115 17.83 4.95 9.78
C ILE A 115 17.06 5.18 8.46
N PRO A 116 17.40 6.24 7.68
CA PRO A 116 16.75 6.47 6.40
C PRO A 116 17.00 5.30 5.44
N PHE A 117 15.95 4.78 4.81
CA PHE A 117 16.06 3.64 3.88
C PHE A 117 17.05 3.91 2.73
N VAL A 118 17.10 5.15 2.25
CA VAL A 118 18.03 5.57 1.18
C VAL A 118 19.50 5.35 1.57
N ALA A 119 19.85 5.55 2.84
CA ALA A 119 21.21 5.30 3.34
C ALA A 119 21.58 3.81 3.31
N LEU A 120 20.57 2.93 3.39
CA LEU A 120 20.77 1.48 3.36
C LEU A 120 20.81 0.93 1.93
N MET A 121 20.41 1.68 0.90
CA MET A 121 20.28 1.17 -0.47
C MET A 121 21.57 0.60 -1.03
N VAL A 122 22.70 1.31 -0.88
CA VAL A 122 23.99 0.85 -1.42
C VAL A 122 24.50 -0.41 -0.69
N PRO A 123 24.51 -0.48 0.65
CA PRO A 123 24.86 -1.71 1.37
C PRO A 123 23.94 -2.89 1.00
N LEU A 124 22.62 -2.65 0.93
CA LEU A 124 21.65 -3.67 0.55
C LEU A 124 21.88 -4.17 -0.88
N PHE A 125 22.07 -3.27 -1.84
CA PHE A 125 22.37 -3.65 -3.22
C PHE A 125 23.60 -4.57 -3.30
N ARG A 126 24.70 -4.22 -2.62
CA ARG A 126 25.92 -5.05 -2.56
C ARG A 126 25.66 -6.43 -1.96
N MET A 127 24.89 -6.49 -0.88
CA MET A 127 24.53 -7.74 -0.22
C MET A 127 23.66 -8.60 -1.16
N TYR A 128 22.64 -8.02 -1.79
CA TYR A 128 21.71 -8.72 -2.69
C TYR A 128 22.41 -9.21 -3.97
N SER A 129 23.35 -8.41 -4.49
CA SER A 129 24.19 -8.84 -5.61
C SER A 129 25.00 -10.10 -5.27
N LYS A 130 25.65 -10.13 -4.09
CA LYS A 130 26.41 -11.31 -3.64
C LYS A 130 25.55 -12.54 -3.38
N LEU A 131 24.30 -12.35 -2.96
CA LEU A 131 23.35 -13.42 -2.68
C LEU A 131 22.56 -13.88 -3.93
N GLY A 132 22.76 -13.26 -5.10
CA GLY A 132 22.03 -13.59 -6.32
C GLY A 132 20.53 -13.21 -6.25
N LEU A 133 20.16 -12.21 -5.43
CA LEU A 133 18.79 -11.80 -5.20
C LEU A 133 18.34 -10.63 -6.09
N LEU A 134 19.22 -10.11 -6.96
CA LEU A 134 18.85 -9.09 -7.93
C LEU A 134 17.87 -9.66 -8.96
N ASN A 135 17.02 -8.81 -9.52
CA ASN A 135 16.01 -9.17 -10.52
C ASN A 135 15.05 -10.30 -10.06
N SER A 136 14.80 -10.41 -8.75
CA SER A 136 13.95 -11.46 -8.19
C SER A 136 12.83 -10.92 -7.30
N ALA A 137 11.69 -11.62 -7.31
CA ALA A 137 10.56 -11.30 -6.42
C ALA A 137 10.96 -11.40 -4.94
N VAL A 138 11.82 -12.36 -4.59
CA VAL A 138 12.33 -12.53 -3.22
C VAL A 138 13.17 -11.32 -2.81
N GLY A 139 14.08 -10.87 -3.68
CA GLY A 139 14.89 -9.68 -3.43
C GLY A 139 14.04 -8.43 -3.25
N PHE A 140 12.96 -8.27 -4.04
CA PHE A 140 12.04 -7.16 -3.88
C PHE A 140 11.30 -7.19 -2.53
N MET A 141 10.86 -8.36 -2.12
CA MET A 141 10.01 -8.58 -0.97
C MET A 141 10.74 -8.46 0.39
N LEU A 142 11.95 -9.00 0.50
CA LEU A 142 12.65 -9.20 1.78
C LEU A 142 12.74 -7.96 2.68
N PRO A 143 13.11 -6.74 2.20
CA PRO A 143 13.22 -5.56 3.07
C PRO A 143 11.89 -5.11 3.67
N SER A 144 10.78 -5.50 3.07
CA SER A 144 9.43 -5.08 3.45
C SER A 144 8.67 -6.09 4.30
N LEU A 145 9.25 -7.28 4.59
CA LEU A 145 8.55 -8.36 5.32
C LEU A 145 8.27 -8.03 6.78
N ALA A 146 9.16 -7.29 7.43
CA ALA A 146 9.10 -7.02 8.86
C ALA A 146 9.41 -5.54 9.13
N THR A 147 8.56 -4.64 8.61
CA THR A 147 8.76 -3.21 8.85
C THR A 147 8.40 -2.86 10.30
N PRO A 148 9.24 -2.07 10.99
CA PRO A 148 8.98 -1.70 12.38
C PRO A 148 7.62 -1.01 12.58
N LEU A 149 7.19 -0.20 11.61
CA LEU A 149 5.89 0.46 11.64
C LEU A 149 4.74 -0.56 11.68
N LEU A 150 4.79 -1.57 10.84
CA LEU A 150 3.77 -2.61 10.75
C LEU A 150 3.74 -3.47 12.01
N ILE A 151 4.92 -3.82 12.55
CA ILE A 151 5.04 -4.54 13.84
C ILE A 151 4.45 -3.70 14.97
N MET A 152 4.76 -2.40 15.03
CA MET A 152 4.21 -1.47 16.03
C MET A 152 2.68 -1.37 15.93
N MET A 153 2.15 -1.31 14.73
CA MET A 153 0.73 -1.25 14.44
C MET A 153 0.01 -2.50 14.98
N PHE A 154 0.52 -3.69 14.67
CA PHE A 154 -0.04 -4.94 15.19
C PHE A 154 0.13 -5.09 16.69
N ARG A 155 1.30 -4.73 17.26
CA ARG A 155 1.51 -4.77 18.70
C ARG A 155 0.55 -3.85 19.45
N THR A 156 0.37 -2.62 18.97
CA THR A 156 -0.53 -1.66 19.60
C THR A 156 -1.97 -2.16 19.62
N ASN A 157 -2.41 -2.81 18.55
CA ASN A 157 -3.75 -3.36 18.46
C ASN A 157 -3.90 -4.68 19.25
N ALA A 158 -2.83 -5.48 19.39
CA ALA A 158 -2.85 -6.70 20.21
C ALA A 158 -3.15 -6.42 21.71
N LYS A 159 -2.90 -5.20 22.20
CA LYS A 159 -3.30 -4.78 23.56
C LYS A 159 -4.80 -4.81 23.79
N ALA A 160 -5.60 -4.65 22.75
CA ALA A 160 -7.05 -4.70 22.82
C ALA A 160 -7.60 -6.15 22.78
N PHE A 161 -6.76 -7.14 22.50
CA PHE A 161 -7.17 -8.54 22.44
C PHE A 161 -7.30 -9.12 23.87
N PRO A 162 -8.49 -9.61 24.28
CA PRO A 162 -8.71 -10.08 25.64
C PRO A 162 -7.86 -11.30 25.98
N VAL A 163 -7.12 -11.24 27.08
CA VAL A 163 -6.30 -12.35 27.57
C VAL A 163 -7.17 -13.56 27.93
N ASP A 164 -8.38 -13.34 28.44
CA ASP A 164 -9.33 -14.38 28.80
C ASP A 164 -9.66 -15.32 27.63
N ILE A 165 -9.70 -14.80 26.39
CA ILE A 165 -9.90 -15.61 25.19
C ILE A 165 -8.70 -16.54 24.96
N ILE A 166 -7.49 -16.07 25.22
CA ILE A 166 -6.27 -16.86 25.10
C ILE A 166 -6.26 -17.99 26.12
N GLU A 167 -6.59 -17.67 27.37
CA GLU A 167 -6.62 -18.64 28.46
C GLU A 167 -7.70 -19.72 28.23
N ALA A 168 -8.91 -19.32 27.85
CA ALA A 168 -9.97 -20.25 27.49
C ALA A 168 -9.56 -21.17 26.32
N ALA A 169 -8.99 -20.62 25.27
CA ALA A 169 -8.54 -21.40 24.13
C ALA A 169 -7.41 -22.39 24.47
N ARG A 170 -6.54 -22.04 25.44
CA ARG A 170 -5.52 -22.98 25.96
C ARG A 170 -6.15 -24.12 26.74
N ILE A 171 -7.19 -23.84 27.57
CA ILE A 171 -7.95 -24.87 28.31
C ILE A 171 -8.63 -25.83 27.32
N ASP A 172 -9.15 -25.28 26.19
CA ASP A 172 -9.75 -26.07 25.11
C ASP A 172 -8.72 -26.86 24.27
N GLY A 173 -7.43 -26.76 24.61
CA GLY A 173 -6.35 -27.53 23.96
C GLY A 173 -5.86 -26.95 22.63
N LEU A 174 -6.17 -25.68 22.30
CA LEU A 174 -5.61 -25.02 21.12
C LEU A 174 -4.11 -24.74 21.32
N SER A 175 -3.33 -25.01 20.26
CA SER A 175 -1.93 -24.56 20.22
C SER A 175 -1.84 -23.05 20.06
N GLU A 176 -0.70 -22.44 20.39
CA GLU A 176 -0.48 -20.98 20.27
C GLU A 176 -0.68 -20.48 18.82
N PHE A 177 -0.25 -21.24 17.81
CA PHE A 177 -0.57 -20.95 16.42
C PHE A 177 -2.06 -21.08 16.12
N GLY A 178 -2.74 -22.06 16.74
CA GLY A 178 -4.20 -22.21 16.64
C GLY A 178 -4.92 -20.97 17.18
N ILE A 179 -4.49 -20.45 18.33
CA ILE A 179 -5.04 -19.23 18.94
C ILE A 179 -4.80 -18.02 18.01
N PHE A 180 -3.60 -17.87 17.49
CA PHE A 180 -3.27 -16.79 16.58
C PHE A 180 -4.15 -16.79 15.31
N PHE A 181 -4.22 -17.94 14.59
CA PHE A 181 -4.93 -17.99 13.31
C PHE A 181 -6.46 -18.07 13.46
N ARG A 182 -6.98 -18.76 14.49
CA ARG A 182 -8.42 -18.99 14.65
C ARG A 182 -9.13 -17.98 15.54
N MET A 183 -8.40 -17.33 16.46
CA MET A 183 -8.99 -16.37 17.40
C MET A 183 -8.50 -14.94 17.13
N TYR A 184 -7.18 -14.70 17.12
CA TYR A 184 -6.63 -13.35 16.99
C TYR A 184 -6.91 -12.74 15.63
N ILE A 185 -6.53 -13.39 14.52
CA ILE A 185 -6.74 -12.83 13.16
C ILE A 185 -8.21 -12.50 12.90
N PRO A 186 -9.18 -13.40 13.15
CA PRO A 186 -10.59 -13.09 12.93
C PRO A 186 -11.13 -11.95 13.81
N SER A 187 -10.61 -11.78 15.03
CA SER A 187 -11.01 -10.71 15.94
C SER A 187 -10.43 -9.35 15.56
N MET A 188 -9.32 -9.34 14.81
CA MET A 188 -8.55 -8.14 14.44
C MET A 188 -8.70 -7.76 12.96
N LYS A 189 -9.83 -8.11 12.30
CA LYS A 189 -10.04 -7.89 10.86
C LYS A 189 -9.81 -6.45 10.40
N ALA A 190 -10.23 -5.48 11.20
CA ALA A 190 -10.10 -4.07 10.86
C ALA A 190 -8.63 -3.64 10.74
N ILE A 191 -7.77 -4.07 11.68
CA ILE A 191 -6.35 -3.73 11.64
C ILE A 191 -5.63 -4.48 10.52
N PHE A 192 -6.00 -5.74 10.25
CA PHE A 192 -5.45 -6.48 9.11
C PHE A 192 -5.82 -5.83 7.78
N ALA A 193 -7.04 -5.32 7.64
CA ALA A 193 -7.46 -4.58 6.45
C ALA A 193 -6.67 -3.27 6.29
N ALA A 194 -6.52 -2.50 7.38
CA ALA A 194 -5.74 -1.27 7.37
C ALA A 194 -4.28 -1.53 6.99
N ALA A 195 -3.65 -2.52 7.63
CA ALA A 195 -2.29 -2.94 7.36
C ALA A 195 -2.12 -3.46 5.91
N ALA A 196 -3.12 -4.17 5.38
CA ALA A 196 -3.10 -4.67 4.01
C ALA A 196 -3.11 -3.53 2.99
N VAL A 197 -3.97 -2.53 3.15
CA VAL A 197 -4.03 -1.38 2.24
C VAL A 197 -2.74 -0.57 2.32
N GLU A 198 -2.25 -0.27 3.53
CA GLU A 198 -1.01 0.48 3.74
C GLU A 198 0.19 -0.22 3.09
N THR A 199 0.38 -1.51 3.39
CA THR A 199 1.49 -2.31 2.84
C THR A 199 1.38 -2.46 1.33
N PHE A 200 0.15 -2.70 0.81
CA PHE A 200 -0.09 -2.80 -0.63
C PHE A 200 0.28 -1.51 -1.36
N MET A 201 -0.17 -0.37 -0.85
CA MET A 201 0.13 0.94 -1.45
C MET A 201 1.64 1.24 -1.42
N ASN A 202 2.30 0.98 -0.31
CA ASN A 202 3.75 1.20 -0.18
C ASN A 202 4.54 0.30 -1.12
N ALA A 203 4.17 -0.97 -1.25
CA ALA A 203 4.84 -1.92 -2.14
C ALA A 203 4.61 -1.57 -3.62
N LEU A 204 3.36 -1.20 -4.00
CA LEU A 204 3.02 -0.83 -5.37
C LEU A 204 3.77 0.42 -5.82
N ASN A 205 3.93 1.40 -4.94
CA ASN A 205 4.61 2.68 -5.21
C ASN A 205 6.12 2.65 -4.94
N ASN A 206 6.68 1.48 -4.62
CA ASN A 206 8.09 1.36 -4.27
C ASN A 206 9.01 1.46 -5.50
N TYR A 207 9.24 2.70 -5.96
CA TYR A 207 10.11 3.00 -7.08
C TYR A 207 11.60 2.85 -6.74
N LEU A 208 12.03 3.43 -5.61
CA LEU A 208 13.45 3.52 -5.28
C LEU A 208 14.11 2.15 -5.13
N TRP A 209 13.50 1.26 -4.36
CA TRP A 209 14.01 -0.09 -4.17
C TRP A 209 13.92 -0.91 -5.45
N ALA A 210 12.77 -0.82 -6.17
CA ALA A 210 12.62 -1.49 -7.46
C ALA A 210 13.71 -1.07 -8.45
N LYS A 211 13.95 0.23 -8.61
CA LYS A 211 14.99 0.76 -9.51
C LYS A 211 16.40 0.34 -9.08
N GLY A 212 16.62 0.14 -7.77
CA GLY A 212 17.91 -0.31 -7.24
C GLY A 212 18.25 -1.75 -7.54
N ILE A 213 17.25 -2.66 -7.57
CA ILE A 213 17.51 -4.11 -7.66
C ILE A 213 16.98 -4.77 -8.93
N MET A 214 16.04 -4.12 -9.65
CA MET A 214 15.44 -4.61 -10.88
C MET A 214 16.05 -3.87 -12.08
N SER A 215 17.05 -4.45 -12.70
CA SER A 215 17.73 -3.88 -13.87
C SER A 215 17.27 -4.48 -15.20
N ASP A 216 16.58 -5.64 -15.17
CA ASP A 216 16.07 -6.34 -16.32
C ASP A 216 14.69 -5.80 -16.72
N ASN A 217 14.47 -5.58 -18.01
CA ASN A 217 13.17 -5.14 -18.54
C ASN A 217 12.02 -6.12 -18.24
N THR A 218 12.34 -7.41 -18.06
CA THR A 218 11.35 -8.45 -17.73
C THR A 218 10.86 -8.36 -16.26
N THR A 219 11.62 -7.71 -15.38
CA THR A 219 11.30 -7.55 -13.97
C THR A 219 10.79 -6.15 -13.60
N GLN A 220 10.72 -5.26 -14.58
CA GLN A 220 10.30 -3.87 -14.43
C GLN A 220 8.92 -3.76 -13.78
N THR A 221 8.77 -2.78 -12.88
CA THR A 221 7.49 -2.44 -12.22
C THR A 221 6.84 -1.21 -12.84
N MET A 222 5.54 -0.98 -12.57
CA MET A 222 4.82 0.19 -13.11
C MET A 222 5.46 1.53 -12.71
N PRO A 223 5.89 1.78 -11.45
CA PRO A 223 6.60 3.02 -11.12
C PRO A 223 7.89 3.23 -11.92
N MET A 224 8.63 2.14 -12.22
CA MET A 224 9.82 2.24 -13.07
C MET A 224 9.46 2.59 -14.50
N MET A 225 8.44 1.94 -15.06
CA MET A 225 7.95 2.20 -16.41
C MET A 225 7.46 3.66 -16.55
N ILE A 226 6.69 4.15 -15.59
CA ILE A 226 6.22 5.53 -15.55
C ILE A 226 7.40 6.51 -15.49
N SER A 227 8.42 6.21 -14.68
CA SER A 227 9.64 7.03 -14.62
C SER A 227 10.37 7.08 -15.98
N ASN A 228 10.39 5.98 -16.75
CA ASN A 228 11.00 5.97 -18.07
C ASN A 228 10.23 6.86 -19.07
N LEU A 229 8.89 6.94 -18.97
CA LEU A 229 8.07 7.83 -19.79
C LEU A 229 8.39 9.32 -19.55
N ILE A 230 8.72 9.69 -18.31
CA ILE A 230 9.06 11.07 -17.93
C ILE A 230 10.50 11.41 -18.31
N SER A 231 11.38 10.42 -18.38
CA SER A 231 12.82 10.63 -18.63
C SER A 231 13.16 10.82 -20.11
N GLY A 232 12.20 10.75 -21.03
CA GLY A 232 12.37 10.96 -22.47
C GLY A 232 12.57 12.45 -22.82
N TYR A 233 13.05 12.71 -24.05
CA TYR A 233 13.25 14.08 -24.57
C TYR A 233 11.95 14.89 -24.62
N VAL A 234 10.82 14.23 -24.88
CA VAL A 234 9.49 14.82 -24.92
C VAL A 234 8.55 13.89 -24.19
N THR A 235 7.97 14.37 -23.09
CA THR A 235 6.98 13.61 -22.34
C THR A 235 5.61 13.68 -23.02
N ASP A 236 5.05 12.53 -23.40
CA ASP A 236 3.66 12.46 -23.80
C ASP A 236 2.75 12.34 -22.59
N TYR A 237 2.12 13.45 -22.21
CA TYR A 237 1.26 13.53 -21.02
C TYR A 237 -0.03 12.74 -21.17
N GLY A 238 -0.59 12.57 -22.38
CA GLY A 238 -1.77 11.71 -22.59
C GLY A 238 -1.46 10.25 -22.29
N MET A 239 -0.35 9.75 -22.86
CA MET A 239 0.16 8.40 -22.61
C MET A 239 0.57 8.20 -21.14
N LEU A 240 1.22 9.20 -20.53
CA LEU A 240 1.61 9.19 -19.12
C LEU A 240 0.38 9.06 -18.19
N MET A 241 -0.66 9.88 -18.40
CA MET A 241 -1.86 9.84 -17.59
C MET A 241 -2.61 8.52 -17.73
N LEU A 242 -2.60 7.92 -18.91
CA LEU A 242 -3.15 6.58 -19.11
C LEU A 242 -2.36 5.51 -18.33
N ALA A 243 -1.02 5.57 -18.34
CA ALA A 243 -0.18 4.66 -17.57
C ALA A 243 -0.43 4.78 -16.06
N VAL A 244 -0.54 6.02 -15.54
CA VAL A 244 -0.86 6.29 -14.13
C VAL A 244 -2.26 5.79 -13.79
N LEU A 245 -3.25 5.99 -14.67
CA LEU A 245 -4.62 5.50 -14.50
C LEU A 245 -4.64 3.96 -14.36
N ILE A 246 -3.96 3.25 -15.25
CA ILE A 246 -3.84 1.79 -15.19
C ILE A 246 -3.17 1.34 -13.88
N THR A 247 -2.13 2.04 -13.43
CA THR A 247 -1.43 1.73 -12.17
C THR A 247 -2.34 1.94 -10.94
N THR A 248 -3.32 2.83 -11.02
CA THR A 248 -4.25 3.12 -9.91
C THR A 248 -5.29 1.99 -9.73
N ILE A 249 -5.58 1.21 -10.76
CA ILE A 249 -6.62 0.17 -10.73
C ILE A 249 -6.41 -0.85 -9.60
N PRO A 250 -5.23 -1.47 -9.41
CA PRO A 250 -5.02 -2.44 -8.33
C PRO A 250 -5.25 -1.84 -6.95
N THR A 251 -4.80 -0.59 -6.72
CA THR A 251 -5.02 0.12 -5.45
C THR A 251 -6.50 0.36 -5.20
N ALA A 252 -7.25 0.80 -6.21
CA ALA A 252 -8.69 1.02 -6.11
C ALA A 252 -9.42 -0.29 -5.78
N ILE A 253 -9.07 -1.40 -6.44
CA ILE A 253 -9.67 -2.72 -6.18
C ILE A 253 -9.44 -3.12 -4.72
N VAL A 254 -8.19 -3.05 -4.23
CA VAL A 254 -7.86 -3.43 -2.84
C VAL A 254 -8.57 -2.52 -1.84
N PHE A 255 -8.61 -1.20 -2.10
CA PHE A 255 -9.33 -0.27 -1.24
C PHE A 255 -10.82 -0.58 -1.15
N PHE A 256 -11.51 -0.71 -2.29
CA PHE A 256 -12.95 -1.01 -2.30
C PHE A 256 -13.29 -2.39 -1.72
N ALA A 257 -12.43 -3.37 -1.88
CA ALA A 257 -12.61 -4.71 -1.29
C ALA A 257 -12.51 -4.67 0.25
N LEU A 258 -11.63 -3.83 0.80
CA LEU A 258 -11.33 -3.79 2.23
C LEU A 258 -12.01 -2.67 2.99
N GLN A 259 -12.61 -1.66 2.32
CA GLN A 259 -13.20 -0.47 2.95
C GLN A 259 -14.25 -0.78 4.03
N LYS A 260 -15.03 -1.85 3.87
CA LYS A 260 -16.04 -2.26 4.86
C LYS A 260 -15.44 -2.53 6.24
N TYR A 261 -14.25 -3.11 6.31
CA TYR A 261 -13.58 -3.42 7.58
C TYR A 261 -13.06 -2.16 8.29
N PHE A 262 -12.71 -1.10 7.53
CA PHE A 262 -12.36 0.19 8.12
C PHE A 262 -13.57 0.85 8.80
N VAL A 263 -14.72 0.84 8.11
CA VAL A 263 -15.94 1.43 8.66
C VAL A 263 -16.38 0.70 9.93
N GLU A 264 -16.34 -0.64 9.93
CA GLU A 264 -16.64 -1.46 11.10
C GLU A 264 -15.68 -1.18 12.26
N GLY A 265 -14.37 -1.01 11.99
CA GLY A 265 -13.37 -0.69 13.01
C GLY A 265 -13.57 0.68 13.68
N ILE A 266 -13.98 1.68 12.89
CA ILE A 266 -14.27 3.04 13.41
C ILE A 266 -15.59 3.06 14.18
N THR A 267 -16.62 2.41 13.68
CA THR A 267 -17.95 2.40 14.31
C THR A 267 -18.03 1.46 15.50
N GLY A 268 -17.30 0.35 15.49
CA GLY A 268 -17.24 -0.62 16.60
C GLY A 268 -16.52 -0.11 17.85
N SER A 269 -15.63 0.88 17.70
CA SER A 269 -14.94 1.53 18.84
C SER A 269 -15.80 2.58 19.57
N VAL A 270 -17.03 2.85 19.11
CA VAL A 270 -17.95 3.85 19.68
C VAL A 270 -19.08 3.20 20.51
N LYS A 271 -19.04 1.88 20.74
CA LYS A 271 -20.00 1.19 21.60
C LYS A 271 -19.41 0.87 22.97
#